data_97cd189482ea66f6851fe19fd22a8e18
#
_entry.id   97cd189482ea66f6851fe19fd22a8e18
#
_cell.length_a   1.000
_cell.length_b   1.000
_cell.length_c   1.000
_cell.angle_alpha   90.00
_cell.angle_beta   90.00
_cell.angle_gamma   90.00
#
_symmetry.space_group_name_H-M   'P 1'
#
loop_
_entity.id
_entity.type
_entity.pdbx_description
1 polymer ?
#
loop_
_entity_poly.entity_id
_entity_poly.type
_entity_poly.pdbx_seq_one_letter_code
_entity_poly.pdbx_strand_id
1 'polypeptide(L)'
;MSKVTIITGGTSGIGRGIAEKILENSASDDILYVSYGHNTEQAEEFLHAQTEENQKKIRLLQADMSSYDEMMKFVSRVKEEASHVDWLINNVGISTYAKYEDYTFNEWTKIVNTNLSVPVFLVKELRPIMSEGGSILFTGSYAGQQAYSSSLVYGVTKSAIHFLTKSLVKELEPKQIRVNAIAPGFIETSWHKNRTPESYERINRKIALHRFGEISEVADMAYEVLKNGYMNGSVVDIHGGYD
;
A
#
# COMPACT_ATOMS: atom_id res chain seq x y z
N MET A 1 -8.17 1.84 -24.10
CA MET A 1 -9.01 2.38 -23.00
C MET A 1 -8.06 3.00 -21.99
N SER A 2 -8.44 4.13 -21.38
CA SER A 2 -7.71 4.74 -20.27
C SER A 2 -7.57 3.75 -19.12
N LYS A 3 -6.42 3.74 -18.47
CA LYS A 3 -6.19 2.91 -17.28
C LYS A 3 -6.69 3.64 -16.04
N VAL A 4 -7.46 2.93 -15.22
CA VAL A 4 -7.92 3.44 -13.92
C VAL A 4 -7.17 2.72 -12.79
N THR A 5 -6.48 3.49 -11.99
CA THR A 5 -5.68 3.00 -10.85
C THR A 5 -6.20 3.60 -9.55
N ILE A 6 -6.24 2.80 -8.50
CA ILE A 6 -6.55 3.23 -7.14
C ILE A 6 -5.36 2.93 -6.24
N ILE A 7 -4.94 3.91 -5.44
CA ILE A 7 -3.95 3.72 -4.38
C ILE A 7 -4.44 4.30 -3.05
N THR A 8 -4.39 3.49 -2.00
CA THR A 8 -4.70 3.97 -0.66
C THR A 8 -3.45 4.54 0.02
N GLY A 9 -3.57 5.73 0.64
CA GLY A 9 -2.46 6.43 1.30
C GLY A 9 -1.34 6.82 0.33
N GLY A 10 -1.71 7.30 -0.86
CA GLY A 10 -0.76 7.63 -1.93
C GLY A 10 -0.14 9.02 -1.86
N THR A 11 -0.33 9.78 -0.78
CA THR A 11 0.19 11.14 -0.65
C THR A 11 1.50 11.24 0.14
N SER A 12 2.00 10.13 0.68
CA SER A 12 3.25 10.10 1.46
C SER A 12 3.98 8.77 1.39
N GLY A 13 5.26 8.76 1.74
CA GLY A 13 6.10 7.58 1.89
C GLY A 13 6.08 6.67 0.66
N ILE A 14 6.03 5.36 0.88
CA ILE A 14 6.01 4.35 -0.18
C ILE A 14 4.82 4.56 -1.13
N GLY A 15 3.63 4.87 -0.59
CA GLY A 15 2.44 5.12 -1.40
C GLY A 15 2.63 6.28 -2.38
N ARG A 16 3.25 7.39 -1.94
CA ARG A 16 3.59 8.51 -2.81
C ARG A 16 4.55 8.09 -3.92
N GLY A 17 5.62 7.38 -3.57
CA GLY A 17 6.56 6.90 -4.59
C GLY A 17 5.90 6.01 -5.64
N ILE A 18 5.00 5.10 -5.21
CA ILE A 18 4.24 4.26 -6.15
C ILE A 18 3.31 5.11 -7.03
N ALA A 19 2.61 6.10 -6.45
CA ALA A 19 1.74 7.00 -7.19
C ALA A 19 2.52 7.81 -8.24
N GLU A 20 3.66 8.39 -7.86
CA GLU A 20 4.56 9.12 -8.76
C GLU A 20 5.09 8.22 -9.88
N LYS A 21 5.51 6.99 -9.56
CA LYS A 21 5.98 6.02 -10.57
C LYS A 21 4.88 5.64 -11.56
N ILE A 22 3.64 5.50 -11.12
CA ILE A 22 2.48 5.25 -12.00
C ILE A 22 2.25 6.45 -12.91
N LEU A 23 2.28 7.68 -12.37
CA LEU A 23 2.09 8.91 -13.14
C LEU A 23 3.18 9.13 -14.20
N GLU A 24 4.44 8.82 -13.89
CA GLU A 24 5.57 8.87 -14.84
C GLU A 24 5.34 7.99 -16.07
N ASN A 25 4.61 6.90 -15.92
CA ASN A 25 4.38 5.90 -16.97
C ASN A 25 2.94 5.88 -17.48
N SER A 26 2.12 6.88 -17.13
CA SER A 26 0.71 6.94 -17.47
C SER A 26 0.47 7.66 -18.81
N ALA A 27 -0.54 7.24 -19.56
CA ALA A 27 -1.06 7.95 -20.71
C ALA A 27 -1.86 9.19 -20.27
N SER A 28 -2.14 10.10 -21.21
CA SER A 28 -2.81 11.38 -20.93
C SER A 28 -4.25 11.23 -20.42
N ASP A 29 -4.91 10.13 -20.74
CA ASP A 29 -6.28 9.81 -20.37
C ASP A 29 -6.41 8.85 -19.18
N ASP A 30 -5.28 8.39 -18.60
CA ASP A 30 -5.29 7.55 -17.40
C ASP A 30 -5.77 8.33 -16.18
N ILE A 31 -6.39 7.64 -15.22
CA ILE A 31 -6.90 8.23 -13.98
C ILE A 31 -6.29 7.51 -12.78
N LEU A 32 -5.83 8.29 -11.81
CA LEU A 32 -5.29 7.82 -10.55
C LEU A 32 -6.11 8.35 -9.37
N TYR A 33 -6.89 7.48 -8.74
CA TYR A 33 -7.54 7.76 -7.46
C TYR A 33 -6.55 7.55 -6.32
N VAL A 34 -6.33 8.61 -5.55
CA VAL A 34 -5.40 8.61 -4.41
C VAL A 34 -6.18 8.89 -3.14
N SER A 35 -6.24 7.93 -2.22
CA SER A 35 -6.82 8.23 -0.91
C SER A 35 -5.79 8.84 0.03
N TYR A 36 -6.25 9.71 0.92
CA TYR A 36 -5.48 10.24 2.05
C TYR A 36 -6.37 10.31 3.31
N GLY A 37 -5.75 10.26 4.49
CA GLY A 37 -6.47 10.31 5.76
C GLY A 37 -6.79 11.73 6.20
N HIS A 38 -6.08 12.22 7.23
CA HIS A 38 -6.39 13.50 7.87
C HIS A 38 -5.50 14.67 7.44
N ASN A 39 -4.38 14.41 6.76
CA ASN A 39 -3.42 15.46 6.40
C ASN A 39 -3.73 16.02 4.99
N THR A 40 -4.64 17.00 4.94
CA THR A 40 -5.04 17.66 3.70
C THR A 40 -3.90 18.48 3.10
N GLU A 41 -3.11 19.16 3.93
CA GLU A 41 -1.96 19.95 3.47
C GLU A 41 -0.94 19.09 2.72
N GLN A 42 -0.61 17.91 3.25
CA GLN A 42 0.28 16.95 2.58
C GLN A 42 -0.32 16.42 1.28
N ALA A 43 -1.65 16.25 1.21
CA ALA A 43 -2.31 15.80 0.00
C ALA A 43 -2.29 16.89 -1.09
N GLU A 44 -2.49 18.14 -0.72
CA GLU A 44 -2.36 19.30 -1.62
C GLU A 44 -0.91 19.49 -2.07
N GLU A 45 0.06 19.36 -1.17
CA GLU A 45 1.49 19.38 -1.51
C GLU A 45 1.84 18.29 -2.53
N PHE A 46 1.36 17.06 -2.33
CA PHE A 46 1.55 15.98 -3.29
C PHE A 46 1.00 16.37 -4.67
N LEU A 47 -0.23 16.92 -4.73
CA LEU A 47 -0.86 17.31 -5.98
C LEU A 47 -0.08 18.42 -6.69
N HIS A 48 0.28 19.49 -5.96
CA HIS A 48 1.00 20.65 -6.51
C HIS A 48 2.43 20.32 -6.95
N ALA A 49 3.03 19.27 -6.39
CA ALA A 49 4.35 18.80 -6.82
C ALA A 49 4.32 18.09 -8.19
N GLN A 50 3.13 17.75 -8.70
CA GLN A 50 2.99 17.09 -9.99
C GLN A 50 2.93 18.11 -11.13
N THR A 51 3.29 17.66 -12.34
CA THR A 51 3.09 18.47 -13.56
C THR A 51 1.60 18.77 -13.79
N GLU A 52 1.26 19.86 -14.50
CA GLU A 52 -0.13 20.19 -14.83
C GLU A 52 -0.87 19.04 -15.55
N GLU A 53 -0.17 18.30 -16.39
CA GLU A 53 -0.71 17.12 -17.05
C GLU A 53 -1.08 16.02 -16.05
N ASN A 54 -0.18 15.70 -15.12
CA ASN A 54 -0.42 14.69 -14.10
C ASN A 54 -1.47 15.11 -13.08
N GLN A 55 -1.55 16.41 -12.72
CA GLN A 55 -2.62 16.92 -11.85
C GLN A 55 -4.01 16.62 -12.40
N LYS A 56 -4.20 16.69 -13.71
CA LYS A 56 -5.49 16.40 -14.37
C LYS A 56 -5.91 14.93 -14.25
N LYS A 57 -4.95 14.02 -14.10
CA LYS A 57 -5.19 12.58 -13.95
C LYS A 57 -5.53 12.19 -12.51
N ILE A 58 -5.16 13.00 -11.52
CA ILE A 58 -5.30 12.68 -10.11
C ILE A 58 -6.70 13.01 -9.60
N ARG A 59 -7.27 12.10 -8.80
CA ARG A 59 -8.49 12.28 -8.01
C ARG A 59 -8.13 12.04 -6.54
N LEU A 60 -7.93 13.14 -5.79
CA LEU A 60 -7.68 13.05 -4.35
C LEU A 60 -9.00 12.82 -3.62
N LEU A 61 -9.08 11.77 -2.83
CA LEU A 61 -10.26 11.43 -2.04
C LEU A 61 -9.86 11.25 -0.57
N GLN A 62 -10.44 12.08 0.30
CA GLN A 62 -10.22 11.92 1.73
C GLN A 62 -11.02 10.72 2.25
N ALA A 63 -10.33 9.80 2.93
CA ALA A 63 -10.95 8.64 3.56
C ALA A 63 -10.02 8.07 4.65
N ASP A 64 -10.54 7.98 5.87
CA ASP A 64 -9.85 7.26 6.96
C ASP A 64 -10.00 5.74 6.75
N MET A 65 -8.95 5.11 6.25
CA MET A 65 -8.91 3.66 6.01
C MET A 65 -8.81 2.83 7.32
N SER A 66 -8.99 3.42 8.48
CA SER A 66 -9.26 2.68 9.73
C SER A 66 -10.76 2.45 9.97
N SER A 67 -11.62 3.14 9.21
CA SER A 67 -13.08 3.10 9.30
C SER A 67 -13.67 2.38 8.08
N TYR A 68 -14.50 1.37 8.35
CA TYR A 68 -15.27 0.69 7.31
C TYR A 68 -16.22 1.64 6.56
N ASP A 69 -16.90 2.52 7.30
CA ASP A 69 -17.86 3.47 6.72
C ASP A 69 -17.18 4.49 5.80
N GLU A 70 -15.99 4.99 6.19
CA GLU A 70 -15.22 5.91 5.34
C GLU A 70 -14.68 5.19 4.09
N MET A 71 -14.25 3.95 4.23
CA MET A 71 -13.87 3.10 3.10
C MET A 71 -15.06 2.90 2.15
N MET A 72 -16.28 2.67 2.67
CA MET A 72 -17.47 2.52 1.82
C MET A 72 -17.85 3.82 1.09
N LYS A 73 -17.70 4.98 1.74
CA LYS A 73 -17.87 6.29 1.06
C LYS A 73 -16.85 6.46 -0.08
N PHE A 74 -15.60 6.09 0.17
CA PHE A 74 -14.55 6.10 -0.85
C PHE A 74 -14.93 5.20 -2.04
N VAL A 75 -15.34 3.96 -1.77
CA VAL A 75 -15.79 3.01 -2.80
C VAL A 75 -16.98 3.55 -3.61
N SER A 76 -17.97 4.13 -2.94
CA SER A 76 -19.14 4.71 -3.60
C SER A 76 -18.73 5.83 -4.55
N ARG A 77 -17.84 6.71 -4.09
CA ARG A 77 -17.32 7.81 -4.91
C ARG A 77 -16.56 7.31 -6.15
N VAL A 78 -15.71 6.30 -5.97
CA VAL A 78 -15.02 5.68 -7.12
C VAL A 78 -16.01 5.06 -8.10
N LYS A 79 -17.03 4.32 -7.62
CA LYS A 79 -18.04 3.68 -8.47
C LYS A 79 -18.95 4.67 -9.21
N GLU A 80 -19.13 5.88 -8.67
CA GLU A 80 -19.88 6.96 -9.34
C GLU A 80 -19.10 7.55 -10.53
N GLU A 81 -17.77 7.59 -10.44
CA GLU A 81 -16.92 8.28 -11.40
C GLU A 81 -16.21 7.33 -12.38
N ALA A 82 -15.93 6.08 -11.95
CA ALA A 82 -15.18 5.11 -12.74
C ALA A 82 -16.05 3.92 -13.16
N SER A 83 -16.07 3.62 -14.45
CA SER A 83 -16.77 2.44 -14.99
C SER A 83 -15.98 1.13 -14.79
N HIS A 84 -14.68 1.22 -14.56
CA HIS A 84 -13.79 0.08 -14.34
C HIS A 84 -12.57 0.48 -13.49
N VAL A 85 -11.85 -0.52 -12.98
CA VAL A 85 -10.57 -0.36 -12.23
C VAL A 85 -9.60 -1.42 -12.73
N ASP A 86 -8.43 -1.00 -13.18
CA ASP A 86 -7.39 -1.91 -13.68
C ASP A 86 -6.40 -2.29 -12.58
N TRP A 87 -5.97 -1.33 -11.76
CA TRP A 87 -5.03 -1.56 -10.67
C TRP A 87 -5.56 -1.05 -9.34
N LEU A 88 -5.44 -1.89 -8.31
CA LEU A 88 -5.77 -1.54 -6.93
C LEU A 88 -4.56 -1.75 -6.03
N ILE A 89 -4.05 -0.69 -5.43
CA ILE A 89 -2.91 -0.71 -4.51
C ILE A 89 -3.38 -0.45 -3.08
N ASN A 90 -3.37 -1.49 -2.26
CA ASN A 90 -3.66 -1.44 -0.83
C ASN A 90 -2.36 -1.13 -0.08
N ASN A 91 -2.09 0.16 0.17
CA ASN A 91 -0.83 0.59 0.76
C ASN A 91 -0.97 1.11 2.19
N VAL A 92 -2.12 1.66 2.61
CA VAL A 92 -2.30 2.16 3.97
C VAL A 92 -1.93 1.12 5.01
N GLY A 93 -1.18 1.55 6.02
CA GLY A 93 -0.87 0.74 7.18
C GLY A 93 -0.47 1.61 8.37
N ILE A 94 -0.73 1.11 9.57
CA ILE A 94 -0.34 1.73 10.83
C ILE A 94 0.31 0.69 11.76
N SER A 95 1.10 1.17 12.72
CA SER A 95 1.74 0.35 13.74
C SER A 95 1.67 1.04 15.10
N THR A 96 2.14 0.38 16.14
CA THR A 96 2.29 0.94 17.47
C THR A 96 3.72 0.74 18.00
N TYR A 97 4.11 1.59 18.93
CA TYR A 97 5.33 1.43 19.74
C TYR A 97 5.04 0.84 21.13
N ALA A 98 3.76 0.58 21.45
CA ALA A 98 3.38 -0.04 22.71
C ALA A 98 4.05 -1.43 22.85
N LYS A 99 4.40 -1.79 24.08
CA LYS A 99 4.82 -3.15 24.41
C LYS A 99 3.61 -4.04 24.51
N TYR A 100 3.79 -5.36 24.44
CA TYR A 100 2.70 -6.33 24.46
C TYR A 100 1.79 -6.19 25.69
N GLU A 101 2.37 -5.98 26.86
CA GLU A 101 1.66 -5.80 28.12
C GLU A 101 0.79 -4.52 28.18
N ASP A 102 1.08 -3.54 27.33
CA ASP A 102 0.39 -2.25 27.28
C ASP A 102 -0.68 -2.18 26.18
N TYR A 103 -0.86 -3.26 25.39
CA TYR A 103 -1.85 -3.26 24.31
C TYR A 103 -3.26 -3.12 24.84
N THR A 104 -4.00 -2.15 24.31
CA THR A 104 -5.44 -2.06 24.50
C THR A 104 -6.17 -2.79 23.37
N PHE A 105 -7.37 -3.31 23.67
CA PHE A 105 -8.22 -3.93 22.64
C PHE A 105 -8.57 -2.95 21.51
N ASN A 106 -8.78 -1.68 21.84
CA ASN A 106 -9.11 -0.64 20.84
C ASN A 106 -7.92 -0.37 19.90
N GLU A 107 -6.70 -0.27 20.41
CA GLU A 107 -5.51 -0.10 19.59
C GLU A 107 -5.27 -1.31 18.68
N TRP A 108 -5.37 -2.52 19.25
CA TRP A 108 -5.31 -3.76 18.48
C TRP A 108 -6.32 -3.76 17.34
N THR A 109 -7.60 -3.49 17.66
CA THR A 109 -8.70 -3.49 16.68
C THR A 109 -8.47 -2.44 15.59
N LYS A 110 -8.02 -1.24 15.94
CA LYS A 110 -7.71 -0.19 14.96
C LYS A 110 -6.62 -0.65 13.99
N ILE A 111 -5.54 -1.26 14.49
CA ILE A 111 -4.44 -1.73 13.64
C ILE A 111 -4.89 -2.88 12.74
N VAL A 112 -5.65 -3.85 13.28
CA VAL A 112 -6.20 -4.96 12.49
C VAL A 112 -7.17 -4.44 11.43
N ASN A 113 -8.05 -3.51 11.76
CA ASN A 113 -8.98 -2.94 10.80
C ASN A 113 -8.25 -2.24 9.66
N THR A 114 -7.31 -1.35 9.98
CA THR A 114 -6.57 -0.59 8.98
C THR A 114 -5.72 -1.49 8.08
N ASN A 115 -4.97 -2.41 8.69
CA ASN A 115 -3.96 -3.18 7.96
C ASN A 115 -4.52 -4.43 7.27
N LEU A 116 -5.66 -4.95 7.71
CA LEU A 116 -6.20 -6.22 7.23
C LEU A 116 -7.67 -6.14 6.83
N SER A 117 -8.59 -5.77 7.75
CA SER A 117 -10.02 -5.85 7.47
C SER A 117 -10.43 -4.94 6.32
N VAL A 118 -10.04 -3.66 6.37
CA VAL A 118 -10.37 -2.69 5.32
C VAL A 118 -9.79 -3.08 3.95
N PRO A 119 -8.52 -3.47 3.80
CA PRO A 119 -8.00 -4.01 2.54
C PRO A 119 -8.80 -5.19 1.98
N VAL A 120 -9.21 -6.15 2.82
CA VAL A 120 -10.05 -7.28 2.40
C VAL A 120 -11.37 -6.81 1.80
N PHE A 121 -12.08 -5.94 2.53
CA PHE A 121 -13.38 -5.44 2.10
C PHE A 121 -13.27 -4.46 0.92
N LEU A 122 -12.20 -3.68 0.82
CA LEU A 122 -11.96 -2.83 -0.33
C LEU A 122 -11.81 -3.64 -1.63
N VAL A 123 -11.07 -4.76 -1.58
CA VAL A 123 -11.00 -5.70 -2.71
C VAL A 123 -12.38 -6.27 -3.02
N LYS A 124 -13.12 -6.76 -2.01
CA LYS A 124 -14.46 -7.32 -2.19
C LYS A 124 -15.40 -6.32 -2.87
N GLU A 125 -15.43 -5.08 -2.39
CA GLU A 125 -16.37 -4.07 -2.88
C GLU A 125 -16.00 -3.52 -4.27
N LEU A 126 -14.69 -3.45 -4.62
CA LEU A 126 -14.26 -3.00 -5.94
C LEU A 126 -14.22 -4.11 -6.98
N ARG A 127 -14.14 -5.40 -6.58
CA ARG A 127 -14.12 -6.55 -7.49
C ARG A 127 -15.16 -6.48 -8.63
N PRO A 128 -16.42 -6.07 -8.41
CA PRO A 128 -17.42 -6.04 -9.48
C PRO A 128 -17.01 -5.15 -10.66
N ILE A 129 -16.33 -4.05 -10.40
CA ILE A 129 -15.87 -3.07 -11.41
C ILE A 129 -14.39 -3.26 -11.80
N MET A 130 -13.67 -4.20 -11.20
CA MET A 130 -12.31 -4.49 -11.67
C MET A 130 -12.34 -5.11 -13.07
N SER A 131 -11.45 -4.63 -13.93
CA SER A 131 -11.22 -5.14 -15.28
C SER A 131 -10.81 -6.63 -15.25
N GLU A 132 -11.20 -7.37 -16.25
CA GLU A 132 -10.60 -8.68 -16.49
C GLU A 132 -9.09 -8.53 -16.75
N GLY A 133 -8.29 -9.40 -16.13
CA GLY A 133 -6.83 -9.27 -16.18
C GLY A 133 -6.24 -8.16 -15.32
N GLY A 134 -7.05 -7.49 -14.51
CA GLY A 134 -6.61 -6.45 -13.57
C GLY A 134 -5.55 -6.92 -12.57
N SER A 135 -4.99 -6.00 -11.79
CA SER A 135 -3.94 -6.31 -10.81
C SER A 135 -4.20 -5.68 -9.45
N ILE A 136 -4.04 -6.47 -8.40
CA ILE A 136 -4.09 -6.02 -7.00
C ILE A 136 -2.69 -6.14 -6.40
N LEU A 137 -2.24 -5.07 -5.76
CA LEU A 137 -0.99 -5.04 -5.00
C LEU A 137 -1.27 -4.70 -3.54
N PHE A 138 -0.75 -5.52 -2.63
CA PHE A 138 -0.71 -5.21 -1.21
C PHE A 138 0.68 -4.74 -0.81
N THR A 139 0.75 -3.67 -0.01
CA THR A 139 1.97 -3.33 0.72
C THR A 139 2.02 -4.17 2.00
N GLY A 140 2.69 -5.31 1.90
CA GLY A 140 3.04 -6.16 3.01
C GLY A 140 4.12 -5.51 3.88
N SER A 141 5.00 -6.33 4.42
CA SER A 141 6.24 -5.91 5.11
C SER A 141 7.08 -7.16 5.39
N TYR A 142 8.40 -7.03 5.38
CA TYR A 142 9.28 -8.10 5.86
C TYR A 142 9.01 -8.47 7.34
N ALA A 143 8.45 -7.54 8.13
CA ALA A 143 7.95 -7.81 9.49
C ALA A 143 6.83 -8.88 9.55
N GLY A 144 6.16 -9.19 8.45
CA GLY A 144 5.21 -10.30 8.36
C GLY A 144 5.88 -11.68 8.24
N GLN A 145 7.19 -11.73 8.01
CA GLN A 145 8.00 -12.94 7.90
C GLN A 145 9.03 -13.04 9.02
N GLN A 146 9.63 -11.92 9.42
CA GLN A 146 10.68 -11.83 10.43
C GLN A 146 10.10 -11.37 11.78
N ALA A 147 9.99 -12.30 12.74
CA ALA A 147 9.57 -11.97 14.10
C ALA A 147 10.53 -10.96 14.75
N TYR A 148 10.00 -10.16 15.67
CA TYR A 148 10.73 -9.13 16.44
C TYR A 148 11.30 -7.96 15.63
N SER A 149 11.04 -7.87 14.34
CA SER A 149 11.46 -6.74 13.51
C SER A 149 10.57 -5.50 13.68
N SER A 150 9.35 -5.67 14.23
CA SER A 150 8.36 -4.61 14.48
C SER A 150 7.46 -4.97 15.66
N SER A 151 6.39 -4.17 15.91
CA SER A 151 5.38 -4.53 16.91
C SER A 151 4.66 -5.83 16.56
N LEU A 152 4.24 -6.59 17.57
CA LEU A 152 3.60 -7.88 17.39
C LEU A 152 2.35 -7.78 16.50
N VAL A 153 1.45 -6.85 16.79
CA VAL A 153 0.20 -6.70 16.02
C VAL A 153 0.46 -6.32 14.57
N TYR A 154 1.47 -5.48 14.31
CA TYR A 154 1.86 -5.13 12.95
C TYR A 154 2.37 -6.36 12.18
N GLY A 155 3.30 -7.10 12.77
CA GLY A 155 3.83 -8.34 12.19
C GLY A 155 2.70 -9.34 11.89
N VAL A 156 1.78 -9.57 12.83
CA VAL A 156 0.60 -10.43 12.64
C VAL A 156 -0.25 -9.96 11.44
N THR A 157 -0.58 -8.66 11.37
CA THR A 157 -1.39 -8.15 10.25
C THR A 157 -0.67 -8.27 8.90
N LYS A 158 0.64 -8.04 8.86
CA LYS A 158 1.42 -8.15 7.61
C LYS A 158 1.63 -9.62 7.19
N SER A 159 1.78 -10.53 8.14
CA SER A 159 1.75 -11.98 7.87
C SER A 159 0.39 -12.42 7.29
N ALA A 160 -0.71 -11.90 7.85
CA ALA A 160 -2.05 -12.16 7.34
C ALA A 160 -2.24 -11.62 5.92
N ILE A 161 -1.71 -10.44 5.58
CA ILE A 161 -1.71 -9.90 4.21
C ILE A 161 -0.94 -10.80 3.24
N HIS A 162 0.21 -11.37 3.65
CA HIS A 162 0.96 -12.29 2.81
C HIS A 162 0.16 -13.59 2.53
N PHE A 163 -0.54 -14.11 3.54
CA PHE A 163 -1.43 -15.25 3.35
C PHE A 163 -2.64 -14.90 2.48
N LEU A 164 -3.28 -13.75 2.74
CA LEU A 164 -4.40 -13.24 1.96
C LEU A 164 -4.04 -13.09 0.47
N THR A 165 -2.86 -12.58 0.16
CA THR A 165 -2.35 -12.45 -1.21
C THR A 165 -2.42 -13.78 -1.96
N LYS A 166 -1.98 -14.86 -1.34
CA LYS A 166 -2.00 -16.20 -1.92
C LYS A 166 -3.42 -16.78 -2.02
N SER A 167 -4.25 -16.51 -1.00
CA SER A 167 -5.61 -17.06 -0.93
C SER A 167 -6.55 -16.42 -1.95
N LEU A 168 -6.42 -15.10 -2.19
CA LEU A 168 -7.27 -14.36 -3.13
C LEU A 168 -7.08 -14.78 -4.59
N VAL A 169 -5.95 -15.41 -4.94
CA VAL A 169 -5.68 -15.87 -6.31
C VAL A 169 -6.85 -16.73 -6.85
N LYS A 170 -7.35 -17.65 -6.03
CA LYS A 170 -8.47 -18.53 -6.44
C LYS A 170 -9.81 -17.81 -6.43
N GLU A 171 -10.03 -16.91 -5.50
CA GLU A 171 -11.26 -16.13 -5.40
C GLU A 171 -11.45 -15.17 -6.59
N LEU A 172 -10.34 -14.72 -7.19
CA LEU A 172 -10.31 -13.76 -8.28
C LEU A 172 -10.01 -14.38 -9.66
N GLU A 173 -9.76 -15.67 -9.70
CA GLU A 173 -9.52 -16.46 -10.93
C GLU A 173 -10.62 -16.25 -12.01
N PRO A 174 -11.94 -16.19 -11.69
CA PRO A 174 -12.97 -16.01 -12.71
C PRO A 174 -12.87 -14.73 -13.55
N LYS A 175 -12.19 -13.70 -13.02
CA LYS A 175 -11.89 -12.44 -13.74
C LYS A 175 -10.42 -12.35 -14.14
N GLN A 176 -9.62 -13.38 -13.93
CA GLN A 176 -8.17 -13.40 -14.17
C GLN A 176 -7.42 -12.25 -13.48
N ILE A 177 -7.97 -11.70 -12.38
CA ILE A 177 -7.35 -10.62 -11.62
C ILE A 177 -6.16 -11.22 -10.86
N ARG A 178 -4.98 -10.62 -11.06
CA ARG A 178 -3.75 -11.02 -10.37
C ARG A 178 -3.67 -10.34 -9.01
N VAL A 179 -3.13 -11.05 -8.03
CA VAL A 179 -2.93 -10.53 -6.67
C VAL A 179 -1.50 -10.80 -6.23
N ASN A 180 -0.77 -9.76 -5.86
CA ASN A 180 0.59 -9.87 -5.36
C ASN A 180 0.79 -8.94 -4.16
N ALA A 181 1.88 -9.12 -3.44
CA ALA A 181 2.34 -8.21 -2.40
C ALA A 181 3.83 -7.88 -2.59
N ILE A 182 4.20 -6.68 -2.19
CA ILE A 182 5.59 -6.33 -1.88
C ILE A 182 5.78 -6.42 -0.36
N ALA A 183 6.97 -6.81 0.08
CA ALA A 183 7.33 -6.92 1.48
C ALA A 183 8.59 -6.06 1.77
N PRO A 184 8.43 -4.73 1.90
CA PRO A 184 9.56 -3.84 2.22
C PRO A 184 10.13 -4.13 3.61
N GLY A 185 11.46 -3.96 3.75
CA GLY A 185 12.14 -3.88 5.02
C GLY A 185 12.14 -2.45 5.58
N PHE A 186 13.30 -1.96 5.97
CA PHE A 186 13.48 -0.58 6.44
C PHE A 186 13.71 0.36 5.25
N ILE A 187 12.76 1.28 5.02
CA ILE A 187 12.76 2.23 3.90
C ILE A 187 12.79 3.65 4.46
N GLU A 188 13.59 4.55 3.87
CA GLU A 188 13.70 5.96 4.26
C GLU A 188 12.37 6.69 4.01
N THR A 189 11.60 6.85 5.08
CA THR A 189 10.29 7.50 5.08
C THR A 189 10.06 8.24 6.39
N SER A 190 9.05 9.08 6.45
CA SER A 190 8.59 9.74 7.69
C SER A 190 8.19 8.74 8.79
N TRP A 191 7.98 7.47 8.47
CA TRP A 191 7.74 6.40 9.44
C TRP A 191 8.87 6.27 10.47
N HIS A 192 10.10 6.60 10.07
CA HIS A 192 11.29 6.48 10.90
C HIS A 192 11.78 7.81 11.51
N LYS A 193 11.06 8.94 11.29
CA LYS A 193 11.48 10.29 11.72
C LYS A 193 11.83 10.43 13.21
N ASN A 194 11.26 9.59 14.06
CA ASN A 194 11.47 9.62 15.50
C ASN A 194 12.54 8.61 15.98
N ARG A 195 13.26 7.94 15.08
CA ARG A 195 14.35 7.04 15.46
C ARG A 195 15.58 7.83 15.89
N THR A 196 16.25 7.32 16.93
CA THR A 196 17.55 7.86 17.32
C THR A 196 18.65 7.41 16.36
N PRO A 197 19.77 8.18 16.24
CA PRO A 197 20.92 7.77 15.42
C PRO A 197 21.43 6.36 15.76
N GLU A 198 21.46 6.01 17.05
CA GLU A 198 21.92 4.69 17.53
C GLU A 198 20.98 3.58 17.05
N SER A 199 19.66 3.87 16.98
CA SER A 199 18.67 2.93 16.45
C SER A 199 18.86 2.72 14.96
N TYR A 200 19.13 3.79 14.20
CA TYR A 200 19.46 3.71 12.77
C TYR A 200 20.71 2.87 12.52
N GLU A 201 21.79 3.17 13.22
CA GLU A 201 23.06 2.44 13.08
C GLU A 201 22.91 0.97 13.43
N ARG A 202 22.16 0.65 14.50
CA ARG A 202 21.89 -0.75 14.89
C ARG A 202 21.15 -1.51 13.80
N ILE A 203 20.17 -0.88 13.13
CA ILE A 203 19.41 -1.49 12.03
C ILE A 203 20.31 -1.63 10.80
N ASN A 204 21.05 -0.60 10.42
CA ASN A 204 21.95 -0.64 9.28
C ASN A 204 22.99 -1.77 9.38
N ARG A 205 23.46 -2.07 10.60
CA ARG A 205 24.36 -3.23 10.82
C ARG A 205 23.71 -4.57 10.56
N LYS A 206 22.39 -4.68 10.66
CA LYS A 206 21.62 -5.89 10.36
C LYS A 206 21.21 -6.01 8.89
N ILE A 207 21.28 -4.93 8.15
CA ILE A 207 21.01 -4.93 6.71
C ILE A 207 22.32 -5.20 5.97
N ALA A 208 22.38 -6.22 5.14
CA ALA A 208 23.61 -6.57 4.41
C ALA A 208 24.10 -5.45 3.49
N LEU A 209 23.18 -4.61 2.96
CA LEU A 209 23.54 -3.42 2.19
C LEU A 209 23.93 -2.22 3.07
N HIS A 210 23.88 -2.33 4.40
CA HIS A 210 24.25 -1.32 5.39
C HIS A 210 23.57 0.05 5.23
N ARG A 211 22.38 0.07 4.67
CA ARG A 211 21.54 1.27 4.53
C ARG A 211 20.05 0.91 4.53
N PHE A 212 19.21 1.87 4.82
CA PHE A 212 17.79 1.74 4.51
C PHE A 212 17.59 1.80 2.97
N GLY A 213 16.52 1.18 2.50
CA GLY A 213 16.12 1.28 1.10
C GLY A 213 15.50 2.65 0.78
N GLU A 214 15.57 3.04 -0.47
CA GLU A 214 14.93 4.24 -0.97
C GLU A 214 13.47 3.97 -1.36
N ILE A 215 12.62 5.00 -1.30
CA ILE A 215 11.22 4.91 -1.75
C ILE A 215 11.15 4.49 -3.22
N SER A 216 12.05 5.00 -4.05
CA SER A 216 12.15 4.69 -5.48
C SER A 216 12.40 3.20 -5.75
N GLU A 217 13.27 2.55 -4.95
CA GLU A 217 13.56 1.12 -5.10
C GLU A 217 12.30 0.26 -4.87
N VAL A 218 11.44 0.67 -3.92
CA VAL A 218 10.17 0.00 -3.66
C VAL A 218 9.12 0.33 -4.72
N ALA A 219 9.06 1.58 -5.17
CA ALA A 219 8.11 2.03 -6.18
C ALA A 219 8.36 1.37 -7.54
N ASP A 220 9.63 1.25 -7.95
CA ASP A 220 10.03 0.56 -9.19
C ASP A 220 9.57 -0.90 -9.16
N MET A 221 9.85 -1.62 -8.08
CA MET A 221 9.42 -3.02 -7.96
C MET A 221 7.90 -3.14 -7.92
N ALA A 222 7.19 -2.26 -7.19
CA ALA A 222 5.72 -2.24 -7.15
C ALA A 222 5.12 -2.08 -8.55
N TYR A 223 5.68 -1.17 -9.35
CA TYR A 223 5.25 -0.94 -10.73
C TYR A 223 5.48 -2.17 -11.61
N GLU A 224 6.65 -2.81 -11.53
CA GLU A 224 6.95 -4.02 -12.30
C GLU A 224 6.05 -5.21 -11.89
N VAL A 225 5.75 -5.36 -10.60
CA VAL A 225 4.80 -6.39 -10.13
C VAL A 225 3.38 -6.15 -10.67
N LEU A 226 2.91 -4.91 -10.67
CA LEU A 226 1.59 -4.55 -11.24
C LEU A 226 1.51 -4.85 -12.73
N LYS A 227 2.59 -4.59 -13.47
CA LYS A 227 2.68 -4.72 -14.92
C LYS A 227 2.92 -6.17 -15.39
N ASN A 228 3.63 -6.98 -14.61
CA ASN A 228 4.01 -8.33 -15.00
C ASN A 228 2.79 -9.26 -15.07
N GLY A 229 2.39 -9.65 -16.28
CA GLY A 229 1.20 -10.48 -16.54
C GLY A 229 1.27 -11.92 -16.04
N TYR A 230 2.44 -12.40 -15.58
CA TYR A 230 2.61 -13.79 -15.11
C TYR A 230 2.87 -13.90 -13.60
N MET A 231 2.97 -12.76 -12.90
CA MET A 231 3.07 -12.74 -11.43
C MET A 231 1.68 -12.79 -10.80
N ASN A 232 1.41 -13.85 -10.03
CA ASN A 232 0.15 -14.03 -9.30
C ASN A 232 0.39 -14.84 -8.02
N GLY A 233 -0.04 -14.36 -6.86
CA GLY A 233 0.15 -14.99 -5.56
C GLY A 233 1.55 -14.80 -4.95
N SER A 234 2.37 -13.91 -5.49
CA SER A 234 3.74 -13.69 -5.05
C SER A 234 3.81 -12.65 -3.92
N VAL A 235 4.74 -12.86 -3.00
CA VAL A 235 5.19 -11.86 -2.01
C VAL A 235 6.65 -11.57 -2.33
N VAL A 236 6.93 -10.32 -2.74
CA VAL A 236 8.25 -9.90 -3.21
C VAL A 236 8.98 -9.15 -2.11
N ASP A 237 10.06 -9.74 -1.61
CA ASP A 237 10.87 -9.16 -0.54
C ASP A 237 11.79 -8.06 -1.06
N ILE A 238 11.81 -6.90 -0.36
CA ILE A 238 12.64 -5.74 -0.69
C ILE A 238 13.24 -5.20 0.61
N HIS A 239 14.29 -5.86 1.12
CA HIS A 239 14.80 -5.59 2.48
C HIS A 239 16.32 -5.46 2.61
N GLY A 240 17.06 -5.46 1.49
CA GLY A 240 18.50 -5.26 1.49
C GLY A 240 19.31 -6.36 2.21
N GLY A 241 18.72 -7.55 2.40
CA GLY A 241 19.34 -8.63 3.16
C GLY A 241 19.31 -8.39 4.68
N TYR A 242 18.21 -7.82 5.21
CA TYR A 242 18.00 -7.68 6.66
C TYR A 242 17.86 -9.06 7.32
N ASP A 243 18.60 -9.28 8.43
CA ASP A 243 18.58 -10.50 9.25
C ASP A 243 18.43 -10.17 10.76
#